data_39b180442fc58248fb1a8c3e7ec3566e
#
_entry.id   39b180442fc58248fb1a8c3e7ec3566e
#
_cell.length_a   1.000
_cell.length_b   1.000
_cell.length_c   1.000
_cell.angle_alpha   90.00
_cell.angle_beta   90.00
_cell.angle_gamma   90.00
#
_symmetry.space_group_name_H-M   'P 1'
#
loop_
_entity.id
_entity.type
_entity.pdbx_description
1 polymer ?
#
loop_
_entity_poly.entity_id
_entity_poly.type
_entity_poly.pdbx_seq_one_letter_code
_entity_poly.pdbx_strand_id
1 'polypeptide(L)'
;MKPVVITSGIENWQILQQENGVTTAYLQGNYQAEAGQQVLLRVIEEKTNEIIVDFTPANCKDGDWSVALPIPRGGLYRLEAHLECPAGSAPYRRTLRGTVIHHIGAGEVFLIAGQSNAAGTGHGPAADEPELGVHILRDRAYWDLATHPLDAERGFHSPFLAFGKSMKEKLGCPIGLLPYALGGSPLSRWLPEEEGDLFREMMDGCRSRRIVPKAILWYQGGTDAMKGNTVGYLERFSHFVEDCRQGFGDPQ
;
A
#
# COMPACT_ATOMS: atom_id res chain seq x y z
N MET A 1 19.68 6.19 21.13
CA MET A 1 18.26 6.49 20.83
C MET A 1 18.22 7.37 19.59
N LYS A 2 17.25 7.21 18.67
CA LYS A 2 17.14 8.09 17.50
C LYS A 2 16.54 9.43 17.94
N PRO A 3 17.08 10.57 17.46
CA PRO A 3 16.59 11.90 17.86
C PRO A 3 15.17 12.19 17.36
N VAL A 4 14.78 11.59 16.23
CA VAL A 4 13.43 11.68 15.64
C VAL A 4 12.96 10.29 15.25
N VAL A 5 11.74 9.93 15.65
CA VAL A 5 11.13 8.64 15.34
C VAL A 5 9.83 8.87 14.58
N ILE A 6 9.62 8.14 13.48
CA ILE A 6 8.33 8.04 12.79
C ILE A 6 7.55 6.91 13.47
N THR A 7 6.36 7.19 13.97
CA THR A 7 5.52 6.20 14.68
C THR A 7 4.30 5.76 13.89
N SER A 8 3.88 6.56 12.91
CA SER A 8 2.75 6.22 12.03
C SER A 8 2.77 6.98 10.69
N GLY A 9 2.01 6.47 9.75
CA GLY A 9 1.74 7.09 8.45
C GLY A 9 2.23 6.30 7.26
N ILE A 10 3.45 5.83 7.29
CA ILE A 10 4.08 5.06 6.20
C ILE A 10 5.02 4.01 6.78
N GLU A 11 5.20 2.89 6.09
CA GLU A 11 6.14 1.84 6.46
C GLU A 11 7.07 1.45 5.30
N ASN A 12 8.11 0.68 5.58
CA ASN A 12 9.00 0.16 4.55
C ASN A 12 8.21 -0.63 3.51
N TRP A 13 8.63 -0.56 2.25
CA TRP A 13 8.03 -1.27 1.12
C TRP A 13 6.63 -0.80 0.70
N GLN A 14 6.03 0.18 1.38
CA GLN A 14 4.69 0.62 1.09
C GLN A 14 4.58 1.32 -0.26
N ILE A 15 3.61 0.89 -1.09
CA ILE A 15 3.16 1.64 -2.25
C ILE A 15 1.92 2.43 -1.86
N LEU A 16 2.00 3.74 -2.01
CA LEU A 16 0.90 4.67 -1.80
C LEU A 16 0.12 4.84 -3.10
N GLN A 17 -1.21 4.75 -3.03
CA GLN A 17 -2.04 5.08 -4.18
C GLN A 17 -1.85 6.56 -4.52
N GLN A 18 -1.50 6.83 -5.75
CA GLN A 18 -1.37 8.19 -6.29
C GLN A 18 -2.65 8.64 -6.99
N GLU A 19 -2.86 9.94 -7.05
CA GLU A 19 -3.89 10.57 -7.84
C GLU A 19 -3.30 11.77 -8.57
N ASN A 20 -3.53 11.86 -9.88
CA ASN A 20 -3.03 12.96 -10.72
C ASN A 20 -1.51 13.22 -10.62
N GLY A 21 -0.72 12.16 -10.42
CA GLY A 21 0.74 12.25 -10.38
C GLY A 21 1.34 12.54 -8.99
N VAL A 22 0.54 12.53 -7.94
CA VAL A 22 1.01 12.80 -6.57
C VAL A 22 0.22 11.99 -5.55
N THR A 23 0.80 11.74 -4.37
CA THR A 23 0.08 11.29 -3.17
C THR A 23 0.53 12.11 -1.98
N THR A 24 -0.26 12.14 -0.90
CA THR A 24 0.12 12.82 0.34
C THR A 24 0.33 11.80 1.45
N ALA A 25 1.56 11.73 1.97
CA ALA A 25 1.88 10.95 3.15
C ALA A 25 1.62 11.76 4.42
N TYR A 26 0.68 11.30 5.26
CA TYR A 26 0.42 11.90 6.57
C TYR A 26 1.26 11.17 7.61
N LEU A 27 2.31 11.83 8.10
CA LEU A 27 3.30 11.25 8.99
C LEU A 27 3.19 11.86 10.38
N GLN A 28 3.43 11.03 11.39
CA GLN A 28 3.49 11.44 12.78
C GLN A 28 4.64 10.73 13.50
N GLY A 29 5.10 11.33 14.58
CA GLY A 29 6.13 10.71 15.39
C GLY A 29 6.52 11.52 16.59
N ASN A 30 7.59 11.08 17.24
CA ASN A 30 8.15 11.69 18.44
C ASN A 30 9.54 12.21 18.17
N TYR A 31 9.95 13.22 18.91
CA TYR A 31 11.29 13.78 18.87
C TYR A 31 11.77 14.19 20.27
N GLN A 32 13.08 14.14 20.43
CA GLN A 32 13.74 14.68 21.62
C GLN A 32 14.60 15.86 21.16
N ALA A 33 14.17 17.06 21.49
CA ALA A 33 14.82 18.27 21.05
C ALA A 33 15.06 19.25 22.20
N GLU A 34 16.12 20.03 22.02
CA GLU A 34 16.38 21.25 22.79
C GLU A 34 15.61 22.43 22.14
N ALA A 35 15.52 23.54 22.87
CA ALA A 35 14.87 24.73 22.36
C ALA A 35 15.47 25.22 21.03
N GLY A 36 14.62 25.51 20.06
CA GLY A 36 15.03 25.99 18.74
C GLY A 36 15.40 24.93 17.71
N GLN A 37 15.26 23.65 18.03
CA GLN A 37 15.41 22.55 17.07
C GLN A 37 14.08 22.29 16.33
N GLN A 38 14.20 21.85 15.05
CA GLN A 38 13.06 21.61 14.15
C GLN A 38 13.14 20.19 13.57
N VAL A 39 12.02 19.50 13.52
CA VAL A 39 11.92 18.22 12.78
C VAL A 39 11.74 18.52 11.29
N LEU A 40 12.54 17.88 10.46
CA LEU A 40 12.55 18.00 9.01
C LEU A 40 12.39 16.63 8.37
N LEU A 41 11.63 16.55 7.30
CA LEU A 41 11.49 15.35 6.48
C LEU A 41 11.96 15.64 5.05
N ARG A 42 12.56 14.64 4.42
CA ARG A 42 12.86 14.67 2.98
C ARG A 42 12.65 13.33 2.32
N VAL A 43 12.41 13.35 1.01
CA VAL A 43 12.28 12.16 0.16
C VAL A 43 13.41 12.15 -0.86
N ILE A 44 14.07 11.00 -0.98
CA ILE A 44 15.22 10.81 -1.86
C ILE A 44 14.97 9.57 -2.72
N GLU A 45 15.25 9.64 -4.01
CA GLU A 45 15.25 8.48 -4.88
C GLU A 45 16.39 7.53 -4.51
N GLU A 46 16.10 6.26 -4.27
CA GLU A 46 17.11 5.32 -3.76
C GLU A 46 18.18 4.97 -4.79
N LYS A 47 17.81 4.91 -6.06
CA LYS A 47 18.74 4.52 -7.13
C LYS A 47 19.75 5.60 -7.47
N THR A 48 19.31 6.86 -7.55
CA THR A 48 20.12 7.99 -8.00
C THR A 48 20.67 8.84 -6.85
N ASN A 49 20.07 8.76 -5.67
CA ASN A 49 20.22 9.67 -4.54
C ASN A 49 19.76 11.12 -4.83
N GLU A 50 18.95 11.32 -5.84
CA GLU A 50 18.34 12.61 -6.14
C GLU A 50 17.35 13.00 -5.05
N ILE A 51 17.37 14.27 -4.64
CA ILE A 51 16.38 14.81 -3.69
C ILE A 51 15.09 15.08 -4.45
N ILE A 52 14.04 14.31 -4.13
CA ILE A 52 12.72 14.43 -4.74
C ILE A 52 11.84 15.43 -4.00
N VAL A 53 11.89 15.41 -2.67
CA VAL A 53 11.27 16.41 -1.81
C VAL A 53 12.34 16.87 -0.81
N ASP A 54 12.68 18.16 -0.86
CA ASP A 54 13.68 18.72 0.03
C ASP A 54 13.13 18.87 1.46
N PHE A 55 13.99 19.18 2.40
CA PHE A 55 13.68 19.31 3.80
C PHE A 55 12.42 20.15 4.06
N THR A 56 11.37 19.47 4.44
CA THR A 56 10.07 20.03 4.79
C THR A 56 9.90 20.03 6.30
N PRO A 57 9.64 21.19 6.93
CA PRO A 57 9.46 21.28 8.37
C PRO A 57 8.15 20.63 8.81
N ALA A 58 8.21 19.88 9.91
CA ALA A 58 7.04 19.32 10.57
C ALA A 58 6.45 20.28 11.61
N ASN A 59 5.16 20.12 11.89
CA ASN A 59 4.52 20.78 13.02
C ASN A 59 4.92 20.06 14.31
N CYS A 60 5.68 20.74 15.17
CA CYS A 60 6.22 20.20 16.42
C CYS A 60 5.46 20.74 17.62
N LYS A 61 5.04 19.87 18.55
CA LYS A 61 4.38 20.25 19.79
C LYS A 61 4.63 19.20 20.88
N ASP A 62 5.12 19.62 22.03
CA ASP A 62 5.23 18.82 23.27
C ASP A 62 5.96 17.46 23.09
N GLY A 63 6.97 17.38 22.21
CA GLY A 63 7.71 16.17 21.92
C GLY A 63 7.10 15.30 20.81
N ASP A 64 5.94 15.68 20.30
CA ASP A 64 5.30 15.07 19.13
C ASP A 64 5.45 15.95 17.88
N TRP A 65 5.44 15.33 16.72
CA TRP A 65 5.43 16.04 15.45
C TRP A 65 4.48 15.40 14.43
N SER A 66 4.02 16.22 13.49
CA SER A 66 3.21 15.75 12.36
C SER A 66 3.52 16.55 11.09
N VAL A 67 3.35 15.90 9.92
CA VAL A 67 3.49 16.54 8.62
C VAL A 67 2.62 15.86 7.58
N ALA A 68 2.10 16.65 6.63
CA ALA A 68 1.56 16.16 5.36
C ALA A 68 2.60 16.40 4.27
N LEU A 69 3.17 15.33 3.72
CA LEU A 69 4.27 15.38 2.77
C LEU A 69 3.79 14.95 1.38
N PRO A 70 3.80 15.82 0.37
CA PRO A 70 3.48 15.43 -0.99
C PRO A 70 4.61 14.57 -1.55
N ILE A 71 4.28 13.40 -2.10
CA ILE A 71 5.21 12.46 -2.72
C ILE A 71 4.80 12.33 -4.20
N PRO A 72 5.63 12.73 -5.17
CA PRO A 72 5.32 12.59 -6.58
C PRO A 72 5.30 11.12 -7.00
N ARG A 73 4.50 10.83 -8.02
CA ARG A 73 4.43 9.51 -8.65
C ARG A 73 5.82 9.04 -9.06
N GLY A 74 6.17 7.84 -8.67
CA GLY A 74 7.46 7.22 -8.93
C GLY A 74 8.01 6.45 -7.73
N GLY A 75 9.29 6.32 -7.68
CA GLY A 75 10.03 5.57 -6.67
C GLY A 75 10.89 4.48 -7.33
N LEU A 76 11.67 3.71 -6.56
CA LEU A 76 11.55 3.62 -5.09
C LEU A 76 12.28 4.76 -4.39
N TYR A 77 11.68 5.21 -3.33
CA TYR A 77 12.19 6.31 -2.50
C TYR A 77 12.56 5.84 -1.10
N ARG A 78 13.47 6.57 -0.46
CA ARG A 78 13.61 6.55 1.00
C ARG A 78 13.12 7.87 1.58
N LEU A 79 12.40 7.79 2.68
CA LEU A 79 11.97 8.94 3.47
C LEU A 79 12.86 9.03 4.70
N GLU A 80 13.47 10.19 4.91
CA GLU A 80 14.36 10.44 6.04
C GLU A 80 13.77 11.52 6.95
N ALA A 81 13.69 11.20 8.27
CA ALA A 81 13.38 12.19 9.30
C ALA A 81 14.69 12.70 9.93
N HIS A 82 14.80 14.00 10.13
CA HIS A 82 15.96 14.67 10.68
C HIS A 82 15.56 15.64 11.79
N LEU A 83 16.46 15.84 12.74
CA LEU A 83 16.41 16.94 13.71
C LEU A 83 17.39 18.01 13.28
N GLU A 84 16.91 19.20 12.95
CA GLU A 84 17.76 20.33 12.65
C GLU A 84 18.33 20.92 13.94
N CYS A 85 19.64 21.09 13.99
CA CYS A 85 20.33 21.78 15.08
C CYS A 85 20.45 23.27 14.77
N PRO A 86 20.34 24.16 15.76
CA PRO A 86 20.55 25.57 15.56
C PRO A 86 21.90 25.86 14.83
N ALA A 87 21.85 26.71 13.84
CA ALA A 87 22.97 26.90 12.91
C ALA A 87 24.24 27.48 13.58
N GLY A 88 24.13 28.09 14.73
CA GLY A 88 25.27 28.80 15.31
C GLY A 88 25.89 29.74 14.29
N SER A 89 27.23 29.81 14.22
CA SER A 89 27.98 30.58 13.19
C SER A 89 28.33 29.74 11.93
N ALA A 90 27.83 28.51 11.82
CA ALA A 90 28.16 27.62 10.69
C ALA A 90 27.39 28.02 9.43
N PRO A 91 28.04 28.07 8.26
CA PRO A 91 27.39 28.46 7.00
C PRO A 91 26.54 27.32 6.37
N TYR A 92 26.37 26.21 7.06
CA TYR A 92 25.64 25.03 6.58
C TYR A 92 24.63 24.53 7.62
N ARG A 93 23.54 23.92 7.13
CA ARG A 93 22.54 23.28 7.95
C ARG A 93 23.13 22.02 8.61
N ARG A 94 22.99 21.92 9.92
CA ARG A 94 23.39 20.73 10.69
C ARG A 94 22.14 19.95 11.06
N THR A 95 22.09 18.67 10.69
CA THR A 95 20.97 17.79 11.02
C THR A 95 21.46 16.49 11.63
N LEU A 96 20.67 15.94 12.57
CA LEU A 96 20.85 14.60 13.10
C LEU A 96 19.79 13.69 12.45
N ARG A 97 20.24 12.63 11.79
CA ARG A 97 19.32 11.68 11.14
C ARG A 97 18.63 10.77 12.15
N GLY A 98 17.30 10.72 12.07
CA GLY A 98 16.43 9.86 12.86
C GLY A 98 16.02 8.60 12.13
N THR A 99 14.69 8.34 12.09
CA THR A 99 14.12 7.22 11.34
C THR A 99 14.29 7.39 9.84
N VAL A 100 14.60 6.29 9.16
CA VAL A 100 14.57 6.18 7.71
C VAL A 100 13.59 5.08 7.33
N ILE A 101 12.73 5.33 6.36
CA ILE A 101 11.82 4.37 5.76
C ILE A 101 12.28 4.14 4.33
N HIS A 102 12.39 2.88 3.93
CA HIS A 102 12.96 2.47 2.66
C HIS A 102 11.93 1.85 1.72
N HIS A 103 12.27 1.87 0.42
CA HIS A 103 11.56 1.17 -0.67
C HIS A 103 10.10 1.60 -0.80
N ILE A 104 9.79 2.85 -0.46
CA ILE A 104 8.44 3.39 -0.65
C ILE A 104 8.25 3.86 -2.10
N GLY A 105 7.00 3.82 -2.57
CA GLY A 105 6.64 4.35 -3.89
C GLY A 105 5.29 5.05 -3.88
N ALA A 106 5.10 5.96 -4.81
CA ALA A 106 3.81 6.53 -5.17
C ALA A 106 3.40 5.98 -6.55
N GLY A 107 2.44 5.08 -6.57
CA GLY A 107 2.06 4.33 -7.77
C GLY A 107 0.61 3.90 -7.76
N GLU A 108 0.33 2.76 -8.37
CA GLU A 108 -1.02 2.21 -8.42
C GLU A 108 -1.18 1.01 -7.49
N VAL A 109 -2.23 1.02 -6.69
CA VAL A 109 -2.54 -0.05 -5.76
C VAL A 109 -3.74 -0.83 -6.27
N PHE A 110 -3.59 -2.15 -6.40
CA PHE A 110 -4.63 -3.06 -6.86
C PHE A 110 -5.04 -4.01 -5.73
N LEU A 111 -6.34 -4.15 -5.55
CA LEU A 111 -6.90 -5.07 -4.58
C LEU A 111 -7.21 -6.41 -5.27
N ILE A 112 -6.78 -7.52 -4.69
CA ILE A 112 -7.02 -8.87 -5.18
C ILE A 112 -8.15 -9.49 -4.36
N ALA A 113 -9.27 -9.80 -5.01
CA ALA A 113 -10.42 -10.41 -4.37
C ALA A 113 -10.89 -11.64 -5.15
N GLY A 114 -11.63 -12.53 -4.49
CA GLY A 114 -12.13 -13.74 -5.11
C GLY A 114 -11.83 -15.00 -4.31
N GLN A 115 -11.67 -16.14 -5.01
CA GLN A 115 -11.47 -17.44 -4.36
C GLN A 115 -10.07 -18.03 -4.58
N SER A 116 -9.92 -19.34 -4.48
CA SER A 116 -8.64 -20.07 -4.48
C SER A 116 -7.66 -19.67 -5.60
N ASN A 117 -8.12 -19.50 -6.82
CA ASN A 117 -7.22 -19.12 -7.92
C ASN A 117 -6.70 -17.69 -7.78
N ALA A 118 -7.47 -16.79 -7.16
CA ALA A 118 -6.99 -15.48 -6.79
C ALA A 118 -6.01 -15.52 -5.61
N ALA A 119 -6.28 -16.37 -4.62
CA ALA A 119 -5.43 -16.54 -3.43
C ALA A 119 -4.09 -17.24 -3.72
N GLY A 120 -3.97 -17.99 -4.84
CA GLY A 120 -2.72 -18.63 -5.22
C GLY A 120 -2.75 -20.15 -5.14
N THR A 121 -3.65 -20.79 -5.89
CA THR A 121 -3.69 -22.26 -6.05
C THR A 121 -3.17 -22.74 -7.40
N GLY A 122 -2.40 -21.92 -8.11
CA GLY A 122 -1.78 -22.33 -9.37
C GLY A 122 -0.76 -23.45 -9.15
N HIS A 123 -0.91 -24.55 -9.87
CA HIS A 123 -0.02 -25.70 -9.81
C HIS A 123 1.02 -25.68 -10.93
N GLY A 124 2.16 -26.32 -10.66
CA GLY A 124 3.26 -26.42 -11.60
C GLY A 124 4.34 -25.35 -11.39
N PRO A 125 5.46 -25.47 -12.10
CA PRO A 125 6.53 -24.48 -11.99
C PRO A 125 6.07 -23.13 -12.57
N ALA A 126 6.23 -22.06 -11.82
CA ALA A 126 6.10 -20.70 -12.31
C ALA A 126 7.48 -20.04 -12.25
N ALA A 127 8.03 -19.67 -13.41
CA ALA A 127 9.20 -18.81 -13.51
C ALA A 127 8.75 -17.34 -13.38
N ASP A 128 8.46 -16.92 -12.17
CA ASP A 128 7.90 -15.59 -11.88
C ASP A 128 8.68 -14.95 -10.72
N GLU A 129 9.92 -14.58 -11.04
CA GLU A 129 10.83 -13.98 -10.07
C GLU A 129 10.31 -12.62 -9.57
N PRO A 130 10.58 -12.26 -8.30
CA PRO A 130 10.21 -10.97 -7.74
C PRO A 130 10.89 -9.82 -8.49
N GLU A 131 10.23 -8.67 -8.53
CA GLU A 131 10.73 -7.47 -9.18
C GLU A 131 10.53 -6.24 -8.28
N LEU A 132 11.62 -5.50 -8.03
CA LEU A 132 11.56 -4.25 -7.27
C LEU A 132 10.55 -3.27 -7.88
N GLY A 133 9.72 -2.69 -7.03
CA GLY A 133 8.62 -1.81 -7.43
C GLY A 133 7.30 -2.56 -7.68
N VAL A 134 7.25 -3.89 -7.45
CA VAL A 134 6.01 -4.64 -7.27
C VAL A 134 5.98 -5.14 -5.84
N HIS A 135 5.17 -4.52 -5.02
CA HIS A 135 5.10 -4.77 -3.58
C HIS A 135 3.76 -5.33 -3.17
N ILE A 136 3.70 -5.95 -2.00
CA ILE A 136 2.50 -6.61 -1.51
C ILE A 136 2.27 -6.30 -0.03
N LEU A 137 1.01 -6.20 0.37
CA LEU A 137 0.61 -6.19 1.77
C LEU A 137 0.51 -7.64 2.26
N ARG A 138 1.56 -8.15 2.90
CA ARG A 138 1.64 -9.52 3.45
C ARG A 138 0.72 -9.67 4.64
N ASP A 139 0.00 -10.78 4.68
CA ASP A 139 -0.84 -11.18 5.81
C ASP A 139 -1.79 -10.07 6.27
N ARG A 140 -2.10 -9.13 5.38
CA ARG A 140 -2.86 -7.91 5.67
C ARG A 140 -2.26 -7.06 6.80
N ALA A 141 -0.97 -7.23 7.08
CA ALA A 141 -0.27 -6.66 8.23
C ALA A 141 0.85 -5.70 7.86
N TYR A 142 1.76 -6.08 6.96
CA TYR A 142 2.95 -5.30 6.61
C TYR A 142 3.26 -5.38 5.11
N TRP A 143 3.90 -4.34 4.60
CA TRP A 143 4.34 -4.29 3.21
C TRP A 143 5.69 -4.98 3.00
N ASP A 144 5.84 -5.64 1.85
CA ASP A 144 7.06 -6.36 1.46
C ASP A 144 7.19 -6.42 -0.07
N LEU A 145 8.34 -6.88 -0.56
CA LEU A 145 8.52 -7.26 -1.96
C LEU A 145 7.54 -8.38 -2.34
N ALA A 146 6.84 -8.21 -3.45
CA ALA A 146 5.92 -9.24 -3.91
C ALA A 146 6.66 -10.47 -4.41
N THR A 147 6.44 -11.59 -3.74
CA THR A 147 6.98 -12.92 -4.08
C THR A 147 5.90 -13.97 -3.92
N HIS A 148 5.98 -15.07 -4.65
CA HIS A 148 5.10 -16.21 -4.36
C HIS A 148 5.52 -16.93 -3.07
N PRO A 149 4.55 -17.45 -2.29
CA PRO A 149 3.11 -17.23 -2.44
C PRO A 149 2.72 -15.77 -2.13
N LEU A 150 1.73 -15.24 -2.84
CA LEU A 150 1.20 -13.89 -2.55
C LEU A 150 0.32 -13.89 -1.30
N ASP A 151 -0.34 -15.00 -1.00
CA ASP A 151 -1.18 -15.20 0.17
C ASP A 151 -0.61 -16.33 1.04
N ALA A 152 -0.52 -16.11 2.34
CA ALA A 152 0.04 -17.07 3.28
C ALA A 152 -0.77 -18.37 3.40
N GLU A 153 -2.07 -18.33 3.13
CA GLU A 153 -2.94 -19.52 3.22
C GLU A 153 -2.64 -20.57 2.12
N ARG A 154 -2.00 -20.16 1.01
CA ARG A 154 -1.79 -20.99 -0.15
C ARG A 154 -0.33 -20.98 -0.57
N GLY A 155 0.33 -22.11 -0.43
CA GLY A 155 1.76 -22.28 -0.72
C GLY A 155 2.14 -22.32 -2.22
N PHE A 156 1.28 -21.82 -3.12
CA PHE A 156 1.43 -21.89 -4.57
C PHE A 156 1.49 -20.50 -5.20
N HIS A 157 1.29 -20.41 -6.50
CA HIS A 157 1.34 -19.13 -7.22
C HIS A 157 -0.03 -18.66 -7.73
N SER A 158 -0.14 -17.35 -7.95
CA SER A 158 -1.31 -16.70 -8.54
C SER A 158 -0.88 -15.86 -9.75
N PRO A 159 -1.80 -15.47 -10.65
CA PRO A 159 -1.46 -14.66 -11.82
C PRO A 159 -1.08 -13.20 -11.48
N PHE A 160 -1.26 -12.78 -10.23
CA PHE A 160 -1.20 -11.36 -9.90
C PHE A 160 0.21 -10.81 -9.69
N LEU A 161 1.23 -11.65 -9.48
CA LEU A 161 2.62 -11.17 -9.53
C LEU A 161 3.00 -10.79 -10.96
N ALA A 162 2.71 -11.65 -11.94
CA ALA A 162 2.92 -11.35 -13.36
C ALA A 162 2.10 -10.14 -13.82
N PHE A 163 0.85 -10.02 -13.35
CA PHE A 163 0.03 -8.81 -13.57
C PHE A 163 0.73 -7.56 -13.02
N GLY A 164 1.21 -7.58 -11.78
CA GLY A 164 1.89 -6.45 -11.16
C GLY A 164 3.12 -6.00 -11.95
N LYS A 165 3.95 -6.94 -12.40
CA LYS A 165 5.12 -6.64 -13.26
C LYS A 165 4.72 -6.02 -14.60
N SER A 166 3.72 -6.60 -15.26
CA SER A 166 3.21 -6.07 -16.53
C SER A 166 2.61 -4.67 -16.37
N MET A 167 1.90 -4.41 -15.28
CA MET A 167 1.35 -3.08 -15.00
C MET A 167 2.43 -2.07 -14.65
N LYS A 168 3.45 -2.46 -13.89
CA LYS A 168 4.61 -1.60 -13.61
C LYS A 168 5.28 -1.14 -14.90
N GLU A 169 5.53 -2.05 -15.83
CA GLU A 169 6.10 -1.73 -17.14
C GLU A 169 5.21 -0.77 -17.93
N LYS A 170 3.91 -1.09 -18.04
CA LYS A 170 2.94 -0.29 -18.82
C LYS A 170 2.70 1.10 -18.26
N LEU A 171 2.61 1.22 -16.93
CA LEU A 171 2.29 2.48 -16.26
C LEU A 171 3.53 3.29 -15.91
N GLY A 172 4.72 2.67 -15.90
CA GLY A 172 5.96 3.34 -15.55
C GLY A 172 5.98 3.84 -14.10
N CYS A 173 5.35 3.11 -13.17
CA CYS A 173 5.33 3.45 -11.75
C CYS A 173 5.25 2.18 -10.89
N PRO A 174 5.61 2.26 -9.60
CA PRO A 174 5.47 1.13 -8.67
C PRO A 174 4.04 0.63 -8.53
N ILE A 175 3.89 -0.67 -8.27
CA ILE A 175 2.61 -1.35 -8.10
C ILE A 175 2.51 -1.95 -6.70
N GLY A 176 1.40 -1.68 -6.02
CA GLY A 176 1.02 -2.30 -4.76
C GLY A 176 -0.08 -3.34 -4.95
N LEU A 177 0.04 -4.48 -4.30
CA LEU A 177 -0.93 -5.56 -4.33
C LEU A 177 -1.52 -5.77 -2.94
N LEU A 178 -2.86 -5.80 -2.83
CA LEU A 178 -3.60 -6.02 -1.58
C LEU A 178 -4.36 -7.35 -1.67
N PRO A 179 -3.83 -8.47 -1.16
CA PRO A 179 -4.51 -9.76 -1.20
C PRO A 179 -5.62 -9.87 -0.14
N TYR A 180 -6.85 -10.04 -0.60
CA TYR A 180 -8.03 -10.31 0.22
C TYR A 180 -8.80 -11.57 -0.22
N ALA A 181 -8.32 -12.26 -1.27
CA ALA A 181 -8.96 -13.48 -1.75
C ALA A 181 -8.96 -14.60 -0.70
N LEU A 182 -10.02 -15.42 -0.68
CA LEU A 182 -10.13 -16.57 0.23
C LEU A 182 -10.56 -17.82 -0.52
N GLY A 183 -9.83 -18.93 -0.32
CA GLY A 183 -10.12 -20.21 -0.96
C GLY A 183 -11.51 -20.75 -0.65
N GLY A 184 -12.24 -21.22 -1.68
CA GLY A 184 -13.58 -21.81 -1.52
C GLY A 184 -14.69 -20.83 -1.22
N SER A 185 -14.47 -19.52 -1.24
CA SER A 185 -15.48 -18.52 -0.93
C SER A 185 -16.54 -18.44 -2.03
N PRO A 186 -17.84 -18.59 -1.69
CA PRO A 186 -18.95 -18.24 -2.59
C PRO A 186 -19.17 -16.73 -2.66
N LEU A 187 -19.95 -16.28 -3.64
CA LEU A 187 -20.25 -14.86 -3.82
C LEU A 187 -21.02 -14.27 -2.60
N SER A 188 -21.80 -15.07 -1.87
CA SER A 188 -22.53 -14.64 -0.67
C SER A 188 -21.63 -13.98 0.40
N ARG A 189 -20.40 -14.41 0.52
CA ARG A 189 -19.44 -13.84 1.47
C ARG A 189 -18.90 -12.46 1.07
N TRP A 190 -19.15 -12.07 -0.18
CA TRP A 190 -18.73 -10.79 -0.74
C TRP A 190 -19.86 -9.78 -0.89
N LEU A 191 -21.10 -10.16 -0.53
CA LEU A 191 -22.29 -9.31 -0.60
C LEU A 191 -22.71 -8.86 0.79
N PRO A 192 -22.73 -7.53 1.09
CA PRO A 192 -23.08 -7.00 2.41
C PRO A 192 -24.45 -7.46 2.93
N GLU A 193 -25.42 -7.62 2.04
CA GLU A 193 -26.79 -8.03 2.33
C GLU A 193 -26.95 -9.54 2.57
N GLU A 194 -25.92 -10.35 2.26
CA GLU A 194 -25.89 -11.78 2.55
C GLU A 194 -24.94 -12.06 3.73
N GLU A 195 -23.94 -12.96 3.60
CA GLU A 195 -22.94 -13.20 4.65
C GLU A 195 -22.00 -12.00 4.82
N GLY A 196 -21.45 -11.45 3.73
CA GLY A 196 -20.75 -10.19 3.62
C GLY A 196 -19.48 -10.03 4.47
N ASP A 197 -18.98 -11.10 5.08
CA ASP A 197 -17.83 -11.04 5.99
C ASP A 197 -16.54 -10.66 5.27
N LEU A 198 -16.29 -11.22 4.07
CA LEU A 198 -15.13 -10.90 3.26
C LEU A 198 -15.19 -9.48 2.67
N PHE A 199 -16.39 -9.00 2.32
CA PHE A 199 -16.58 -7.63 1.90
C PHE A 199 -16.21 -6.66 3.04
N ARG A 200 -16.74 -6.89 4.24
CA ARG A 200 -16.43 -6.04 5.41
C ARG A 200 -14.95 -6.05 5.73
N GLU A 201 -14.32 -7.23 5.76
CA GLU A 201 -12.89 -7.36 6.02
C GLU A 201 -12.03 -6.57 5.01
N MET A 202 -12.34 -6.69 3.73
CA MET A 202 -11.70 -5.96 2.64
C MET A 202 -11.84 -4.45 2.79
N MET A 203 -13.06 -3.97 3.03
CA MET A 203 -13.35 -2.55 3.17
C MET A 203 -12.70 -1.94 4.42
N ASP A 204 -12.78 -2.64 5.55
CA ASP A 204 -12.19 -2.18 6.82
C ASP A 204 -10.65 -2.17 6.75
N GLY A 205 -10.07 -3.17 6.09
CA GLY A 205 -8.64 -3.21 5.85
C GLY A 205 -8.14 -2.04 4.99
N CYS A 206 -8.86 -1.70 3.94
CA CYS A 206 -8.55 -0.54 3.10
C CYS A 206 -8.75 0.79 3.86
N ARG A 207 -9.88 0.94 4.57
CA ARG A 207 -10.17 2.15 5.36
C ARG A 207 -9.15 2.40 6.46
N SER A 208 -8.77 1.37 7.21
CA SER A 208 -7.80 1.49 8.30
C SER A 208 -6.44 1.99 7.82
N ARG A 209 -6.08 1.69 6.57
CA ARG A 209 -4.85 2.12 5.91
C ARG A 209 -5.01 3.36 5.03
N ARG A 210 -6.22 3.90 4.93
CA ARG A 210 -6.55 5.03 4.04
C ARG A 210 -6.19 4.76 2.58
N ILE A 211 -6.43 3.52 2.12
CA ILE A 211 -6.17 3.12 0.74
C ILE A 211 -7.50 3.06 -0.02
N VAL A 212 -7.57 3.81 -1.11
CA VAL A 212 -8.57 3.63 -2.16
C VAL A 212 -7.84 2.98 -3.34
N PRO A 213 -8.09 1.69 -3.64
CA PRO A 213 -7.35 1.00 -4.69
C PRO A 213 -7.73 1.54 -6.06
N LYS A 214 -6.80 1.48 -7.01
CA LYS A 214 -7.03 1.83 -8.42
C LYS A 214 -8.09 0.96 -9.07
N ALA A 215 -8.08 -0.33 -8.74
CA ALA A 215 -9.08 -1.29 -9.21
C ALA A 215 -9.09 -2.55 -8.30
N ILE A 216 -10.17 -3.30 -8.42
CA ILE A 216 -10.31 -4.64 -7.82
C ILE A 216 -10.07 -5.69 -8.91
N LEU A 217 -9.15 -6.61 -8.65
CA LEU A 217 -8.86 -7.76 -9.48
C LEU A 217 -9.68 -8.95 -8.96
N TRP A 218 -10.74 -9.28 -9.69
CA TRP A 218 -11.70 -10.31 -9.28
C TRP A 218 -11.48 -11.64 -9.98
N TYR A 219 -11.32 -12.72 -9.21
CA TYR A 219 -11.28 -14.08 -9.76
C TYR A 219 -12.05 -15.05 -8.86
N GLN A 220 -13.35 -15.20 -9.15
CA GLN A 220 -14.29 -16.04 -8.39
C GLN A 220 -15.35 -16.62 -9.34
N GLY A 221 -16.17 -17.58 -8.90
CA GLY A 221 -17.30 -18.18 -9.63
C GLY A 221 -17.30 -19.71 -9.56
N GLY A 222 -16.15 -20.35 -9.46
CA GLY A 222 -16.05 -21.80 -9.43
C GLY A 222 -16.80 -22.45 -8.26
N THR A 223 -16.76 -21.85 -7.07
CA THR A 223 -17.48 -22.36 -5.90
C THR A 223 -18.99 -22.31 -6.09
N ASP A 224 -19.50 -21.21 -6.64
CA ASP A 224 -20.95 -21.07 -6.92
C ASP A 224 -21.40 -22.04 -8.02
N ALA A 225 -20.59 -22.19 -9.07
CA ALA A 225 -20.87 -23.15 -10.14
C ALA A 225 -20.93 -24.59 -9.63
N MET A 226 -19.97 -25.01 -8.80
CA MET A 226 -19.96 -26.37 -8.22
C MET A 226 -21.12 -26.63 -7.26
N LYS A 227 -21.58 -25.61 -6.53
CA LYS A 227 -22.70 -25.70 -5.60
C LYS A 227 -24.07 -25.50 -6.27
N GLY A 228 -24.13 -25.21 -7.56
CA GLY A 228 -25.37 -24.93 -8.29
C GLY A 228 -25.95 -23.53 -8.02
N ASN A 229 -25.18 -22.62 -7.42
CA ASN A 229 -25.61 -21.26 -7.06
C ASN A 229 -25.41 -20.26 -8.23
N THR A 230 -25.67 -20.69 -9.46
CA THR A 230 -25.43 -19.85 -10.65
C THR A 230 -26.63 -18.98 -11.03
N VAL A 231 -27.83 -19.34 -10.54
CA VAL A 231 -29.03 -18.54 -10.79
C VAL A 231 -28.89 -17.17 -10.12
N GLY A 232 -29.09 -16.11 -10.88
CA GLY A 232 -28.95 -14.74 -10.37
C GLY A 232 -27.49 -14.30 -10.09
N TYR A 233 -26.48 -15.11 -10.46
CA TYR A 233 -25.08 -14.76 -10.19
C TYR A 233 -24.69 -13.40 -10.78
N LEU A 234 -25.08 -13.10 -12.02
CA LEU A 234 -24.76 -11.85 -12.69
C LEU A 234 -25.36 -10.63 -11.96
N GLU A 235 -26.62 -10.73 -11.54
CA GLU A 235 -27.30 -9.67 -10.79
C GLU A 235 -26.62 -9.44 -9.44
N ARG A 236 -26.37 -10.50 -8.69
CA ARG A 236 -25.63 -10.44 -7.41
C ARG A 236 -24.22 -9.89 -7.56
N PHE A 237 -23.51 -10.27 -8.61
CA PHE A 237 -22.19 -9.70 -8.90
C PHE A 237 -22.25 -8.22 -9.26
N SER A 238 -23.31 -7.77 -9.95
CA SER A 238 -23.52 -6.34 -10.20
C SER A 238 -23.71 -5.56 -8.91
N HIS A 239 -24.47 -6.09 -7.94
CA HIS A 239 -24.60 -5.50 -6.61
C HIS A 239 -23.24 -5.41 -5.90
N PHE A 240 -22.43 -6.47 -5.91
CA PHE A 240 -21.07 -6.42 -5.36
C PHE A 240 -20.23 -5.28 -5.97
N VAL A 241 -20.31 -5.08 -7.29
CA VAL A 241 -19.59 -3.98 -7.96
C VAL A 241 -20.11 -2.62 -7.50
N GLU A 242 -21.42 -2.45 -7.38
CA GLU A 242 -22.05 -1.22 -6.88
C GLU A 242 -21.65 -0.92 -5.43
N ASP A 243 -21.69 -1.93 -4.56
CA ASP A 243 -21.29 -1.80 -3.16
C ASP A 243 -19.81 -1.43 -3.02
N CYS A 244 -18.93 -2.01 -3.84
CA CYS A 244 -17.52 -1.64 -3.88
C CYS A 244 -17.34 -0.18 -4.30
N ARG A 245 -18.00 0.26 -5.36
CA ARG A 245 -17.95 1.66 -5.84
C ARG A 245 -18.43 2.64 -4.77
N GLN A 246 -19.57 2.36 -4.15
CA GLN A 246 -20.09 3.18 -3.06
C GLN A 246 -19.13 3.20 -1.87
N GLY A 247 -18.62 2.03 -1.50
CA GLY A 247 -17.71 1.86 -0.36
C GLY A 247 -16.38 2.60 -0.50
N PHE A 248 -15.87 2.72 -1.72
CA PHE A 248 -14.65 3.47 -2.06
C PHE A 248 -14.90 4.93 -2.48
N GLY A 249 -16.17 5.36 -2.59
CA GLY A 249 -16.52 6.72 -2.97
C GLY A 249 -16.37 7.02 -4.48
N ASP A 250 -16.36 5.99 -5.31
CA ASP A 250 -16.32 6.09 -6.78
C ASP A 250 -17.60 5.49 -7.39
N PRO A 251 -18.66 6.30 -7.57
CA PRO A 251 -19.95 5.81 -8.08
C PRO A 251 -20.00 5.58 -9.59
N GLN A 252 -18.89 5.78 -10.34
CA GLN A 252 -18.86 5.63 -11.80
C GLN A 252 -18.30 4.31 -12.29
#